data_eafe65b9cf0008f10a33defa5dd7a20d
#
_entry.id   eafe65b9cf0008f10a33defa5dd7a20d
#
_cell.length_a   1.000
_cell.length_b   1.000
_cell.length_c   1.000
_cell.angle_alpha   90.00
_cell.angle_beta   90.00
_cell.angle_gamma   90.00
#
_symmetry.space_group_name_H-M   'P 1'
#
loop_
_entity.id
_entity.type
_entity.pdbx_description
1 polymer ?
#
loop_
_entity_poly.entity_id
_entity_poly.type
_entity_poly.pdbx_seq_one_letter_code
_entity_poly.pdbx_strand_id
1 'polypeptide(L)'
;MKKETKTIPFNWEEYNNNRDKYKVVTRGGDEVTQLINFGYTDLPLRCVIDGEIYSYAVDGKYLSYSNGYDLQLQYEEEVVESWVNLYLEPNNQIITSRTFSTKHQAESYGKQHNEYIKTINLNDLV
;
A
#
# COMPACT_ATOMS: atom_id res chain seq x y z
N MET A 1 -5.42 13.37 -4.09
CA MET A 1 -5.37 12.01 -3.53
C MET A 1 -3.93 11.59 -3.34
N LYS A 2 -3.63 10.96 -2.24
CA LYS A 2 -2.30 10.40 -1.99
C LYS A 2 -2.26 8.98 -2.51
N LYS A 3 -1.09 8.59 -3.02
CA LYS A 3 -0.80 7.19 -3.35
C LYS A 3 0.20 6.66 -2.34
N GLU A 4 -0.07 5.47 -1.81
CA GLU A 4 0.85 4.76 -0.95
C GLU A 4 1.42 3.56 -1.68
N THR A 5 2.74 3.35 -1.53
CA THR A 5 3.41 2.16 -2.04
C THR A 5 3.30 1.05 -0.99
N LYS A 6 2.77 -0.09 -1.40
CA LYS A 6 2.62 -1.27 -0.55
C LYS A 6 3.33 -2.46 -1.15
N THR A 7 3.76 -3.38 -0.30
CA THR A 7 4.37 -4.64 -0.72
C THR A 7 3.66 -5.81 -0.08
N ILE A 8 3.55 -6.89 -0.84
CA ILE A 8 3.04 -8.18 -0.36
C ILE A 8 4.04 -9.28 -0.72
N PRO A 9 4.01 -10.43 -0.03
CA PRO A 9 4.85 -11.56 -0.41
C PRO A 9 4.59 -11.97 -1.86
N PHE A 10 5.63 -12.46 -2.54
CA PHE A 10 5.51 -12.87 -3.93
C PHE A 10 4.54 -14.05 -4.05
N ASN A 11 3.65 -13.96 -5.06
CA ASN A 11 2.75 -15.03 -5.47
C ASN A 11 2.68 -15.01 -6.99
N TRP A 12 3.10 -16.10 -7.63
CA TRP A 12 3.15 -16.14 -9.09
C TRP A 12 1.78 -15.94 -9.74
N GLU A 13 0.72 -16.59 -9.20
CA GLU A 13 -0.62 -16.47 -9.78
C GLU A 13 -1.14 -15.04 -9.69
N GLU A 14 -0.97 -14.40 -8.54
CA GLU A 14 -1.38 -13.02 -8.34
C GLU A 14 -0.64 -12.09 -9.30
N TYR A 15 0.69 -12.24 -9.40
CA TYR A 15 1.50 -11.45 -10.33
C TYR A 15 1.08 -11.68 -11.79
N ASN A 16 0.97 -12.94 -12.20
CA ASN A 16 0.68 -13.30 -13.60
C ASN A 16 -0.70 -12.80 -14.05
N ASN A 17 -1.68 -12.78 -13.13
CA ASN A 17 -3.04 -12.32 -13.42
C ASN A 17 -3.16 -10.80 -13.38
N ASN A 18 -2.20 -10.08 -12.79
CA ASN A 18 -2.27 -8.65 -12.55
C ASN A 18 -0.93 -7.96 -12.82
N ARG A 19 -0.25 -8.29 -13.92
CA ARG A 19 1.09 -7.77 -14.25
C ARG A 19 1.14 -6.24 -14.31
N ASP A 20 0.07 -5.61 -14.76
CA ASP A 20 0.00 -4.15 -14.85
C ASP A 20 -0.10 -3.47 -13.49
N LYS A 21 -0.57 -4.20 -12.48
CA LYS A 21 -0.73 -3.69 -11.13
C LYS A 21 0.57 -3.76 -10.33
N TYR A 22 1.35 -4.82 -10.52
CA TYR A 22 2.48 -5.14 -9.67
C TYR A 22 3.82 -4.89 -10.34
N LYS A 23 4.75 -4.40 -9.54
CA LYS A 23 6.17 -4.37 -9.83
C LYS A 23 6.86 -5.39 -8.95
N VAL A 24 7.74 -6.20 -9.51
CA VAL A 24 8.49 -7.19 -8.73
C VAL A 24 9.76 -6.54 -8.20
N VAL A 25 9.98 -6.64 -6.90
CA VAL A 25 11.15 -6.11 -6.21
C VAL A 25 11.69 -7.17 -5.27
N THR A 26 12.95 -7.03 -4.84
CA THR A 26 13.48 -7.85 -3.76
C THR A 26 13.06 -7.26 -2.43
N ARG A 27 13.13 -8.06 -1.37
CA ARG A 27 12.90 -7.59 -0.01
C ARG A 27 13.84 -6.46 0.39
N GLY A 28 15.05 -6.44 -0.18
CA GLY A 28 16.03 -5.36 0.02
C GLY A 28 15.77 -4.11 -0.81
N GLY A 29 14.76 -4.12 -1.70
CA GLY A 29 14.37 -2.96 -2.50
C GLY A 29 14.93 -2.91 -3.92
N ASP A 30 15.64 -3.95 -4.39
CA ASP A 30 16.17 -3.99 -5.75
C ASP A 30 15.07 -4.26 -6.76
N GLU A 31 15.14 -3.60 -7.91
CA GLU A 31 14.20 -3.82 -9.01
C GLU A 31 14.53 -5.10 -9.75
N VAL A 32 13.47 -5.91 -9.97
CA VAL A 32 13.56 -7.18 -10.70
C VAL A 32 13.03 -6.96 -12.12
N THR A 33 13.81 -7.38 -13.12
CA THR A 33 13.41 -7.31 -14.52
C THR A 33 13.44 -8.68 -15.18
N GLN A 34 12.75 -8.83 -16.30
CA GLN A 34 12.78 -10.04 -17.11
C GLN A 34 12.44 -11.31 -16.32
N LEU A 35 11.41 -11.25 -15.47
CA LEU A 35 10.97 -12.41 -14.70
C LEU A 35 10.25 -13.42 -15.58
N ILE A 36 10.77 -14.65 -15.62
CA ILE A 36 10.23 -15.76 -16.42
C ILE A 36 10.02 -16.97 -15.53
N ASN A 37 8.89 -17.65 -15.70
CA ASN A 37 8.59 -18.91 -15.02
C ASN A 37 8.77 -20.07 -16.01
N PHE A 38 9.79 -20.90 -15.80
CA PHE A 38 10.05 -22.07 -16.65
C PHE A 38 9.22 -23.29 -16.29
N GLY A 39 8.70 -23.37 -15.07
CA GLY A 39 7.72 -24.40 -14.67
C GLY A 39 8.22 -25.81 -14.41
N TYR A 40 9.43 -26.15 -14.82
CA TYR A 40 9.90 -27.56 -14.83
C TYR A 40 11.06 -27.87 -13.87
N THR A 41 11.46 -26.94 -13.03
CA THR A 41 12.59 -27.10 -12.11
C THR A 41 12.19 -26.74 -10.69
N ASP A 42 13.06 -27.09 -9.71
CA ASP A 42 12.86 -26.70 -8.32
C ASP A 42 12.94 -25.18 -8.13
N LEU A 43 13.69 -24.50 -9.01
CA LEU A 43 13.79 -23.04 -9.03
C LEU A 43 13.31 -22.52 -10.38
N PRO A 44 11.98 -22.53 -10.63
CA PRO A 44 11.45 -22.23 -11.96
C PRO A 44 11.50 -20.76 -12.35
N LEU A 45 11.56 -19.85 -11.37
CA LEU A 45 11.59 -18.43 -11.65
C LEU A 45 13.01 -17.95 -11.89
N ARG A 46 13.24 -17.27 -13.01
CA ARG A 46 14.51 -16.62 -13.33
C ARG A 46 14.28 -15.17 -13.67
N CYS A 47 15.16 -14.32 -13.19
CA CYS A 47 15.05 -12.88 -13.40
C CYS A 47 16.42 -12.23 -13.42
N VAL A 48 16.45 -10.96 -13.79
CA VAL A 48 17.66 -10.13 -13.78
C VAL A 48 17.56 -9.10 -12.67
N ILE A 49 18.58 -9.03 -11.84
CA ILE A 49 18.75 -8.04 -10.77
C ILE A 49 20.16 -7.46 -10.91
N ASP A 50 20.27 -6.15 -11.09
CA ASP A 50 21.55 -5.45 -11.29
C ASP A 50 22.44 -6.08 -12.38
N GLY A 51 21.83 -6.52 -13.47
CA GLY A 51 22.53 -7.13 -14.60
C GLY A 51 22.93 -8.59 -14.41
N GLU A 52 22.60 -9.20 -13.28
CA GLU A 52 22.90 -10.62 -12.99
C GLU A 52 21.61 -11.46 -12.97
N ILE A 53 21.74 -12.72 -13.35
CA ILE A 53 20.64 -13.66 -13.41
C ILE A 53 20.53 -14.40 -12.08
N TYR A 54 19.31 -14.41 -11.51
CA TYR A 54 19.00 -15.12 -10.27
C TYR A 54 17.87 -16.13 -10.52
N SER A 55 17.90 -17.24 -9.79
CA SER A 55 16.87 -18.28 -9.83
C SER A 55 16.15 -18.37 -8.48
N TYR A 56 14.83 -18.54 -8.54
CA TYR A 56 13.95 -18.55 -7.36
C TYR A 56 12.99 -19.72 -7.38
N ALA A 57 12.57 -20.16 -6.20
CA ALA A 57 11.44 -21.06 -6.06
C ALA A 57 10.14 -20.35 -6.50
N VAL A 58 9.08 -21.11 -6.74
CA VAL A 58 7.82 -20.57 -7.25
C VAL A 58 7.17 -19.56 -6.28
N ASP A 59 7.49 -19.65 -4.99
CA ASP A 59 7.03 -18.72 -3.96
C ASP A 59 7.90 -17.44 -3.85
N GLY A 60 8.90 -17.31 -4.73
CA GLY A 60 9.77 -16.14 -4.76
C GLY A 60 10.92 -16.18 -3.76
N LYS A 61 11.13 -17.29 -3.06
CA LYS A 61 12.23 -17.42 -2.12
C LYS A 61 13.53 -17.78 -2.82
N TYR A 62 14.59 -17.06 -2.46
CA TYR A 62 15.94 -17.31 -3.01
C TYR A 62 16.61 -18.51 -2.33
N LEU A 63 16.46 -18.61 -1.02
CA LEU A 63 16.98 -19.73 -0.21
C LEU A 63 15.85 -20.31 0.65
N SER A 64 16.13 -21.39 1.34
CA SER A 64 15.14 -22.05 2.22
C SER A 64 14.72 -21.23 3.44
N TYR A 65 15.43 -20.14 3.72
CA TYR A 65 15.12 -19.18 4.77
C TYR A 65 14.90 -17.77 4.18
N SER A 66 14.17 -16.94 4.90
CA SER A 66 13.90 -15.55 4.47
C SER A 66 15.19 -14.72 4.41
N ASN A 67 15.38 -13.97 3.34
CA ASN A 67 16.55 -13.10 3.18
C ASN A 67 16.21 -11.89 2.30
N GLY A 68 17.17 -10.95 2.17
CA GLY A 68 16.97 -9.70 1.43
C GLY A 68 16.78 -9.85 -0.07
N TYR A 69 17.05 -11.02 -0.64
CA TYR A 69 16.87 -11.30 -2.07
C TYR A 69 15.51 -11.90 -2.39
N ASP A 70 14.69 -12.26 -1.38
CA ASP A 70 13.36 -12.80 -1.62
C ASP A 70 12.52 -11.82 -2.43
N LEU A 71 11.74 -12.34 -3.38
CA LEU A 71 10.89 -11.53 -4.23
C LEU A 71 9.64 -11.04 -3.47
N GLN A 72 9.19 -9.84 -3.82
CA GLN A 72 7.95 -9.26 -3.31
C GLN A 72 7.21 -8.58 -4.46
N LEU A 73 5.92 -8.43 -4.30
CA LEU A 73 5.09 -7.65 -5.22
C LEU A 73 4.85 -6.27 -4.63
N GLN A 74 5.18 -5.25 -5.40
CA GLN A 74 4.99 -3.86 -5.04
C GLN A 74 3.86 -3.26 -5.88
N TYR A 75 2.98 -2.50 -5.24
CA TYR A 75 1.90 -1.81 -5.93
C TYR A 75 1.61 -0.48 -5.27
N GLU A 76 0.94 0.39 -6.01
CA GLU A 76 0.48 1.67 -5.49
C GLU A 76 -1.02 1.60 -5.24
N GLU A 77 -1.45 2.10 -4.09
CA GLU A 77 -2.85 2.17 -3.71
C GLU A 77 -3.23 3.61 -3.47
N GLU A 78 -4.35 4.04 -4.04
CA GLU A 78 -4.89 5.37 -3.76
C GLU A 78 -5.52 5.39 -2.38
N VAL A 79 -5.08 6.36 -1.56
CA VAL A 79 -5.67 6.59 -0.25
C VAL A 79 -6.64 7.75 -0.38
N VAL A 80 -7.92 7.47 -0.16
CA VAL A 80 -8.95 8.49 -0.14
C VAL A 80 -8.92 9.14 1.23
N GLU A 81 -8.56 10.43 1.28
CA GLU A 81 -8.64 11.22 2.51
C GLU A 81 -10.08 11.61 2.77
N SER A 82 -10.56 11.35 3.98
CA SER A 82 -11.87 11.80 4.45
C SER A 82 -11.69 12.49 5.78
N TRP A 83 -12.08 13.74 5.86
CA TRP A 83 -11.95 14.56 7.04
C TRP A 83 -13.32 14.90 7.60
N VAL A 84 -13.46 14.88 8.91
CA VAL A 84 -14.69 15.28 9.62
C VAL A 84 -14.36 16.24 10.73
N ASN A 85 -15.31 17.09 11.07
CA ASN A 85 -15.24 17.96 12.22
C ASN A 85 -16.00 17.36 13.38
N LEU A 86 -15.49 17.55 14.58
CA LEU A 86 -16.16 17.20 15.84
C LEU A 86 -16.73 18.46 16.47
N TYR A 87 -17.99 18.38 16.90
CA TYR A 87 -18.68 19.47 17.57
C TYR A 87 -19.22 18.98 18.92
N LEU A 88 -19.20 19.85 19.91
CA LEU A 88 -19.81 19.59 21.21
C LEU A 88 -21.20 20.23 21.27
N GLU A 89 -22.23 19.42 21.49
CA GLU A 89 -23.58 19.92 21.68
C GLU A 89 -23.83 20.35 23.12
N PRO A 90 -24.87 21.21 23.38
CA PRO A 90 -25.19 21.67 24.73
C PRO A 90 -25.45 20.57 25.75
N ASN A 91 -25.86 19.36 25.29
CA ASN A 91 -26.10 18.19 26.14
C ASN A 91 -24.83 17.35 26.41
N ASN A 92 -23.64 17.87 26.09
CA ASN A 92 -22.34 17.22 26.21
C ASN A 92 -22.14 16.03 25.27
N GLN A 93 -22.95 15.90 24.24
CA GLN A 93 -22.72 14.90 23.20
C GLN A 93 -21.81 15.45 22.11
N ILE A 94 -20.93 14.58 21.58
CA ILE A 94 -20.07 14.92 20.44
C ILE A 94 -20.71 14.41 19.18
N ILE A 95 -20.87 15.30 18.20
CA ILE A 95 -21.39 14.96 16.88
C ILE A 95 -20.33 15.21 15.81
N THR A 96 -20.48 14.51 14.69
CA THR A 96 -19.58 14.69 13.54
C THR A 96 -20.30 15.45 12.43
N SER A 97 -19.52 16.21 11.67
CA SER A 97 -19.98 16.86 10.45
C SER A 97 -20.06 15.86 9.30
N ARG A 98 -20.52 16.36 8.12
CA ARG A 98 -20.30 15.67 6.85
C ARG A 98 -18.80 15.49 6.59
N THR A 99 -18.43 14.59 5.66
CA THR A 99 -17.06 14.39 5.26
C THR A 99 -16.58 15.49 4.31
N PHE A 100 -15.29 15.80 4.39
CA PHE A 100 -14.60 16.73 3.49
C PHE A 100 -13.43 16.02 2.83
N SER A 101 -13.09 16.41 1.62
CA SER A 101 -11.99 15.80 0.87
C SER A 101 -10.61 16.32 1.27
N THR A 102 -10.54 17.47 1.94
CA THR A 102 -9.28 18.04 2.43
C THR A 102 -9.43 18.54 3.86
N LYS A 103 -8.32 18.52 4.60
CA LYS A 103 -8.26 19.07 5.96
C LYS A 103 -8.60 20.55 5.97
N HIS A 104 -8.08 21.31 4.99
CA HIS A 104 -8.31 22.74 4.89
C HIS A 104 -9.79 23.08 4.77
N GLN A 105 -10.52 22.35 3.91
CA GLN A 105 -11.97 22.53 3.75
C GLN A 105 -12.71 22.27 5.05
N ALA A 106 -12.37 21.16 5.73
CA ALA A 106 -13.00 20.81 6.99
C ALA A 106 -12.75 21.86 8.08
N GLU A 107 -11.50 22.30 8.24
CA GLU A 107 -11.14 23.31 9.23
C GLU A 107 -11.82 24.66 8.94
N SER A 108 -11.84 25.07 7.68
CA SER A 108 -12.48 26.35 7.29
C SER A 108 -13.97 26.36 7.61
N TYR A 109 -14.64 25.22 7.38
CA TYR A 109 -16.04 25.08 7.72
C TYR A 109 -16.25 25.02 9.23
N GLY A 110 -15.43 24.24 9.95
CA GLY A 110 -15.56 24.07 11.41
C GLY A 110 -15.37 25.36 12.17
N LYS A 111 -14.39 26.18 11.80
CA LYS A 111 -14.08 27.42 12.49
C LYS A 111 -15.20 28.48 12.41
N GLN A 112 -16.21 28.27 11.58
CA GLN A 112 -17.40 29.11 11.50
C GLN A 112 -18.45 28.78 12.57
N HIS A 113 -18.26 27.69 13.33
CA HIS A 113 -19.18 27.21 14.32
C HIS A 113 -18.60 27.33 15.74
N ASN A 114 -19.40 27.78 16.69
CA ASN A 114 -18.96 28.01 18.07
C ASN A 114 -18.68 26.69 18.83
N GLU A 115 -19.33 25.62 18.44
CA GLU A 115 -19.22 24.30 19.07
C GLU A 115 -18.06 23.45 18.50
N TYR A 116 -17.30 24.01 17.58
CA TYR A 116 -16.21 23.28 16.94
C TYR A 116 -15.13 22.88 17.94
N ILE A 117 -14.77 21.58 17.94
CA ILE A 117 -13.70 21.02 18.78
C ILE A 117 -12.42 20.86 17.96
N LYS A 118 -12.46 20.00 16.94
CA LYS A 118 -11.30 19.71 16.09
C LYS A 118 -11.71 19.01 14.80
N THR A 119 -10.77 18.98 13.87
CA THR A 119 -10.88 18.24 12.61
C THR A 119 -10.01 16.99 12.70
N ILE A 120 -10.54 15.84 12.29
CA ILE A 120 -9.82 14.58 12.31
C ILE A 120 -9.90 13.89 10.95
N ASN A 121 -8.87 13.08 10.64
CA ASN A 121 -8.88 12.21 9.48
C ASN A 121 -9.57 10.89 9.86
N LEU A 122 -10.59 10.49 9.13
CA LEU A 122 -11.33 9.26 9.40
C LEU A 122 -10.43 8.02 9.34
N ASN A 123 -9.38 8.05 8.52
CA ASN A 123 -8.43 6.94 8.44
C ASN A 123 -7.68 6.69 9.75
N ASP A 124 -7.56 7.70 10.61
CA ASP A 124 -6.90 7.57 11.92
C ASP A 124 -7.78 6.89 12.97
N LEU A 125 -9.06 6.67 12.66
CA LEU A 125 -10.01 6.01 13.55
C LEU A 125 -10.10 4.49 13.34
N VAL A 126 -9.36 3.95 12.38
CA VAL A 126 -9.41 2.52 12.00
C VAL A 126 -8.27 1.76 12.65
#